data_cf0cc1be01a8040390439ca151bff04d
#
_entry.id   cf0cc1be01a8040390439ca151bff04d
#
_cell.length_a   1.000
_cell.length_b   1.000
_cell.length_c   1.000
_cell.angle_alpha   90.00
_cell.angle_beta   90.00
_cell.angle_gamma   90.00
#
_symmetry.space_group_name_H-M   'P 1'
#
loop_
_entity.id
_entity.type
_entity.pdbx_description
1 polymer ?
#
loop_
_entity_poly.entity_id
_entity_poly.type
_entity_poly.pdbx_seq_one_letter_code
_entity_poly.pdbx_strand_id
1 'polypeptide(L)'
;MGLFGEKVKTFEALPEGSKPQVSIELERGGTVELELYPDTAPQHVASFIDLIEKNYYDGLTFHRVVPGFVAQGGCPKGTGTGGPGYCVKAEFNARQHLSGTLAMARSSDPDSAGSQFYICLEPQPSLDGNYTVFGQVTSGFEHVQKIKKDDKIAKITVISR
;
A
#
# COMPACT_ATOMS: atom_id res chain seq x y z
N MET A 1 -3.84 9.89 16.22
CA MET A 1 -3.64 11.12 15.46
C MET A 1 -2.37 11.04 14.64
N GLY A 2 -2.44 11.41 13.37
CA GLY A 2 -1.28 11.48 12.52
C GLY A 2 -0.50 12.79 12.72
N LEU A 3 0.47 13.04 11.84
CA LEU A 3 1.24 14.27 11.84
C LEU A 3 0.32 15.48 11.66
N PHE A 4 0.66 16.57 12.35
CA PHE A 4 -0.06 17.86 12.24
C PHE A 4 -1.56 17.79 12.53
N GLY A 5 -1.96 16.88 13.41
CA GLY A 5 -3.33 16.82 13.87
C GLY A 5 -4.29 16.08 12.96
N GLU A 6 -3.80 15.33 11.99
CA GLU A 6 -4.65 14.47 11.18
C GLU A 6 -5.33 13.43 12.07
N LYS A 7 -6.63 13.24 11.85
CA LYS A 7 -7.44 12.35 12.65
C LYS A 7 -7.43 10.93 12.08
N VAL A 8 -7.52 9.96 12.97
CA VAL A 8 -7.75 8.57 12.58
C VAL A 8 -9.17 8.46 12.03
N LYS A 9 -9.28 7.91 10.82
CA LYS A 9 -10.56 7.63 10.18
C LYS A 9 -10.85 6.14 10.25
N THR A 10 -12.10 5.78 10.50
CA THR A 10 -12.56 4.40 10.46
C THR A 10 -13.45 4.17 9.25
N PHE A 11 -13.43 2.97 8.74
CA PHE A 11 -14.16 2.57 7.54
C PHE A 11 -15.06 1.39 7.87
N GLU A 12 -16.16 1.26 7.14
CA GLU A 12 -16.94 0.04 7.18
C GLU A 12 -16.08 -1.10 6.62
N ALA A 13 -15.94 -2.18 7.40
CA ALA A 13 -15.17 -3.33 6.96
C ALA A 13 -15.87 -4.04 5.81
N LEU A 14 -15.09 -4.67 4.93
CA LEU A 14 -15.65 -5.51 3.89
C LEU A 14 -16.38 -6.70 4.50
N PRO A 15 -17.35 -7.28 3.79
CA PRO A 15 -18.04 -8.49 4.27
C PRO A 15 -17.05 -9.59 4.63
N GLU A 16 -17.37 -10.37 5.66
CA GLU A 16 -16.56 -11.52 6.07
C GLU A 16 -16.34 -12.47 4.88
N GLY A 17 -15.13 -12.98 4.75
CA GLY A 17 -14.77 -13.87 3.65
C GLY A 17 -14.39 -13.16 2.35
N SER A 18 -14.43 -11.83 2.32
CA SER A 18 -14.00 -11.07 1.14
C SER A 18 -12.54 -11.37 0.81
N LYS A 19 -12.25 -11.49 -0.49
CA LYS A 19 -10.89 -11.70 -1.02
C LYS A 19 -10.63 -10.71 -2.14
N PRO A 20 -10.51 -9.42 -1.81
CA PRO A 20 -10.36 -8.41 -2.86
C PRO A 20 -9.04 -8.56 -3.59
N GLN A 21 -9.09 -8.32 -4.89
CA GLN A 21 -7.92 -8.29 -5.75
C GLN A 21 -7.86 -6.95 -6.49
N VAL A 22 -6.65 -6.45 -6.65
CA VAL A 22 -6.40 -5.18 -7.33
C VAL A 22 -5.31 -5.35 -8.38
N SER A 23 -5.30 -4.46 -9.37
CA SER A 23 -4.21 -4.39 -10.34
C SER A 23 -3.59 -3.00 -10.31
N ILE A 24 -2.28 -2.95 -10.42
CA ILE A 24 -1.52 -1.71 -10.60
C ILE A 24 -0.97 -1.73 -12.02
N GLU A 25 -1.41 -0.80 -12.84
CA GLU A 25 -0.83 -0.58 -14.17
C GLU A 25 0.27 0.46 -14.03
N LEU A 26 1.46 0.12 -14.49
CA LEU A 26 2.62 1.01 -14.45
C LEU A 26 2.72 1.79 -15.75
N GLU A 27 2.98 3.10 -15.68
CA GLU A 27 3.13 3.94 -16.88
C GLU A 27 4.29 3.45 -17.74
N ARG A 28 5.35 2.95 -17.12
CA ARG A 28 6.48 2.36 -17.82
C ARG A 28 6.11 1.11 -18.63
N GLY A 29 5.00 0.47 -18.29
CA GLY A 29 4.52 -0.78 -18.85
C GLY A 29 4.53 -1.91 -17.84
N GLY A 30 3.57 -2.81 -18.01
CA GLY A 30 3.37 -3.96 -17.12
C GLY A 30 2.27 -3.74 -16.10
N THR A 31 1.67 -4.84 -15.70
CA THR A 31 0.58 -4.86 -14.72
C THR A 31 0.98 -5.77 -13.57
N VAL A 32 0.75 -5.30 -12.36
CA VAL A 32 0.98 -6.04 -11.13
C VAL A 32 -0.37 -6.35 -10.51
N GLU A 33 -0.63 -7.61 -10.22
CA GLU A 33 -1.84 -8.02 -9.54
C GLU A 33 -1.53 -8.37 -8.09
N LEU A 34 -2.42 -7.97 -7.18
CA LEU A 34 -2.24 -8.19 -5.75
C LEU A 34 -3.55 -8.67 -5.14
N GLU A 35 -3.42 -9.56 -4.17
CA GLU A 35 -4.54 -9.91 -3.29
C GLU A 35 -4.42 -9.09 -2.01
N LEU A 36 -5.55 -8.67 -1.43
CA LEU A 36 -5.59 -7.92 -0.18
C LEU A 36 -6.08 -8.81 0.96
N TYR A 37 -5.74 -8.43 2.20
CA TYR A 37 -6.01 -9.22 3.39
C TYR A 37 -6.94 -8.52 4.37
N PRO A 38 -8.25 -8.44 4.08
CA PRO A 38 -9.19 -7.78 5.00
C PRO A 38 -9.39 -8.53 6.31
N ASP A 39 -9.01 -9.80 6.38
CA ASP A 39 -9.10 -10.61 7.59
C ASP A 39 -8.10 -10.16 8.66
N THR A 40 -6.91 -9.69 8.26
CA THR A 40 -5.85 -9.26 9.19
C THR A 40 -5.67 -7.74 9.24
N ALA A 41 -6.12 -7.01 8.22
CA ALA A 41 -5.99 -5.56 8.15
C ALA A 41 -7.27 -4.92 7.56
N PRO A 42 -8.41 -5.07 8.22
CA PRO A 42 -9.70 -4.64 7.66
C PRO A 42 -9.76 -3.14 7.36
N GLN A 43 -9.20 -2.29 8.21
CA GLN A 43 -9.24 -0.85 8.01
C GLN A 43 -8.29 -0.40 6.89
N HIS A 44 -7.11 -0.97 6.81
CA HIS A 44 -6.16 -0.65 5.74
C HIS A 44 -6.70 -1.08 4.38
N VAL A 45 -7.30 -2.26 4.29
CA VAL A 45 -7.90 -2.73 3.04
C VAL A 45 -9.08 -1.84 2.63
N ALA A 46 -9.98 -1.52 3.56
CA ALA A 46 -11.13 -0.66 3.26
C ALA A 46 -10.69 0.73 2.81
N SER A 47 -9.71 1.33 3.48
CA SER A 47 -9.15 2.63 3.10
C SER A 47 -8.50 2.59 1.71
N PHE A 48 -7.70 1.56 1.45
CA PHE A 48 -6.99 1.40 0.18
C PHE A 48 -7.99 1.29 -0.99
N ILE A 49 -9.02 0.46 -0.83
CA ILE A 49 -10.08 0.32 -1.84
C ILE A 49 -10.82 1.64 -2.05
N ASP A 50 -11.16 2.35 -0.97
CA ASP A 50 -11.83 3.64 -1.07
C ASP A 50 -11.00 4.64 -1.89
N LEU A 51 -9.71 4.72 -1.63
CA LEU A 51 -8.80 5.59 -2.39
C LEU A 51 -8.69 5.16 -3.85
N ILE A 52 -8.61 3.87 -4.12
CA ILE A 52 -8.57 3.34 -5.49
C ILE A 52 -9.83 3.75 -6.25
N GLU A 53 -10.98 3.61 -5.65
CA GLU A 53 -12.26 3.93 -6.27
C GLU A 53 -12.45 5.42 -6.54
N LYS A 54 -11.71 6.26 -5.83
CA LYS A 54 -11.66 7.72 -6.05
C LYS A 54 -10.58 8.13 -7.05
N ASN A 55 -9.90 7.17 -7.66
CA ASN A 55 -8.78 7.41 -8.57
C ASN A 55 -7.62 8.18 -7.93
N TYR A 56 -7.48 8.04 -6.61
CA TYR A 56 -6.50 8.80 -5.83
C TYR A 56 -5.06 8.51 -6.26
N TYR A 57 -4.76 7.25 -6.60
CA TYR A 57 -3.40 6.82 -6.93
C TYR A 57 -3.00 7.08 -8.38
N ASP A 58 -3.94 7.41 -9.26
CA ASP A 58 -3.65 7.61 -10.67
C ASP A 58 -2.66 8.76 -10.86
N GLY A 59 -1.55 8.49 -11.53
CA GLY A 59 -0.50 9.47 -11.78
C GLY A 59 0.48 9.70 -10.63
N LEU A 60 0.29 9.07 -9.48
CA LEU A 60 1.23 9.18 -8.36
C LEU A 60 2.49 8.34 -8.64
N THR A 61 3.58 8.68 -7.96
CA THR A 61 4.88 8.08 -8.23
C THR A 61 5.31 7.10 -7.15
N PHE A 62 6.26 6.24 -7.52
CA PHE A 62 7.08 5.51 -6.55
C PHE A 62 8.26 6.42 -6.21
N HIS A 63 8.06 7.30 -5.24
CA HIS A 63 9.03 8.34 -4.88
C HIS A 63 10.26 7.83 -4.14
N ARG A 64 10.21 6.59 -3.63
CA ARG A 64 11.32 5.98 -2.91
C ARG A 64 11.47 4.53 -3.35
N VAL A 65 12.58 4.23 -4.00
CA VAL A 65 12.90 2.86 -4.43
C VAL A 65 14.32 2.53 -3.94
N VAL A 66 14.40 1.54 -3.08
CA VAL A 66 15.67 1.10 -2.50
C VAL A 66 15.93 -0.34 -2.97
N PRO A 67 16.94 -0.57 -3.82
CA PRO A 67 17.23 -1.91 -4.33
C PRO A 67 17.41 -2.93 -3.20
N GLY A 68 16.81 -4.11 -3.36
CA GLY A 68 16.89 -5.17 -2.37
C GLY A 68 16.03 -4.92 -1.13
N PHE A 69 15.31 -3.81 -1.09
CA PHE A 69 14.48 -3.43 0.06
C PHE A 69 13.02 -3.24 -0.36
N VAL A 70 12.63 -2.04 -0.77
CA VAL A 70 11.22 -1.74 -1.09
C VAL A 70 11.09 -0.79 -2.27
N ALA A 71 9.91 -0.83 -2.90
CA ALA A 71 9.41 0.22 -3.79
C ALA A 71 8.22 0.87 -3.08
N GLN A 72 8.33 2.14 -2.74
CA GLN A 72 7.34 2.89 -1.95
C GLN A 72 6.73 4.01 -2.80
N GLY A 73 5.41 4.10 -2.77
CA GLY A 73 4.67 5.11 -3.52
C GLY A 73 3.37 5.51 -2.84
N GLY A 74 2.55 6.27 -3.58
CA GLY A 74 1.23 6.67 -3.09
C GLY A 74 1.20 7.98 -2.32
N CYS A 75 2.28 8.78 -2.35
CA CYS A 75 2.28 10.12 -1.79
C CYS A 75 1.72 11.11 -2.81
N PRO A 76 0.64 11.86 -2.49
CA PRO A 76 0.06 12.81 -3.44
C PRO A 76 0.99 13.95 -3.82
N LYS A 77 1.99 14.24 -2.99
CA LYS A 77 2.99 15.27 -3.26
C LYS A 77 4.25 14.72 -3.92
N GLY A 78 4.41 13.40 -3.99
CA GLY A 78 5.60 12.76 -4.54
C GLY A 78 6.87 12.97 -3.70
N THR A 79 6.74 13.43 -2.46
CA THR A 79 7.87 13.79 -1.58
C THR A 79 8.02 12.88 -0.36
N GLY A 80 7.01 12.07 -0.07
CA GLY A 80 6.96 11.26 1.14
C GLY A 80 6.29 11.95 2.31
N THR A 81 5.85 13.20 2.15
CA THR A 81 5.26 13.99 3.25
C THR A 81 3.74 14.13 3.14
N GLY A 82 3.13 13.72 2.03
CA GLY A 82 1.70 13.88 1.80
C GLY A 82 0.90 12.63 2.14
N GLY A 83 -0.41 12.82 2.29
CA GLY A 83 -1.35 11.75 2.56
C GLY A 83 -2.77 12.18 2.21
N PRO A 84 -3.76 11.32 2.55
CA PRO A 84 -5.15 11.54 2.13
C PRO A 84 -5.93 12.51 3.02
N GLY A 85 -5.30 13.14 4.01
CA GLY A 85 -5.95 14.03 4.96
C GLY A 85 -6.50 13.32 6.20
N TYR A 86 -6.17 12.06 6.37
CA TYR A 86 -6.53 11.27 7.55
C TYR A 86 -5.49 10.18 7.78
N CYS A 87 -5.57 9.52 8.92
CA CYS A 87 -4.73 8.37 9.25
C CYS A 87 -5.57 7.13 9.51
N VAL A 88 -4.95 5.98 9.38
CA VAL A 88 -5.54 4.68 9.70
C VAL A 88 -4.76 4.08 10.85
N LYS A 89 -5.48 3.64 11.90
CA LYS A 89 -4.87 3.02 13.06
C LYS A 89 -4.11 1.75 12.66
N ALA A 90 -2.95 1.53 13.28
CA ALA A 90 -2.12 0.35 13.01
C ALA A 90 -2.91 -0.95 13.19
N GLU A 91 -2.64 -1.89 12.31
CA GLU A 91 -3.23 -3.24 12.34
C GLU A 91 -2.12 -4.27 12.20
N PHE A 92 -1.15 -4.20 13.11
CA PHE A 92 -0.03 -5.14 13.11
C PHE A 92 -0.54 -6.56 13.25
N ASN A 93 0.05 -7.48 12.50
CA ASN A 93 -0.42 -8.85 12.41
C ASN A 93 0.75 -9.80 12.19
N ALA A 94 0.48 -11.10 12.15
CA ALA A 94 1.49 -12.12 12.06
C ALA A 94 2.01 -12.39 10.64
N ARG A 95 1.49 -11.69 9.63
CA ARG A 95 1.96 -11.87 8.26
C ARG A 95 3.36 -11.29 8.10
N GLN A 96 4.22 -12.03 7.44
CA GLN A 96 5.61 -11.67 7.25
C GLN A 96 5.81 -10.79 6.02
N HIS A 97 6.88 -10.00 6.05
CA HIS A 97 7.33 -9.23 4.89
C HIS A 97 8.15 -10.14 3.97
N LEU A 98 7.49 -10.75 3.00
CA LEU A 98 8.10 -11.60 1.99
C LEU A 98 8.33 -10.78 0.70
N SER A 99 9.00 -11.37 -0.29
CA SER A 99 9.06 -10.72 -1.61
C SER A 99 7.66 -10.52 -2.16
N GLY A 100 7.34 -9.30 -2.59
CA GLY A 100 6.02 -8.96 -3.09
C GLY A 100 4.98 -8.60 -2.03
N THR A 101 5.34 -8.58 -0.75
CA THR A 101 4.42 -8.17 0.32
C THR A 101 4.08 -6.70 0.19
N LEU A 102 2.80 -6.39 0.31
CA LEU A 102 2.25 -5.02 0.32
C LEU A 102 1.96 -4.62 1.76
N ALA A 103 2.53 -3.51 2.18
CA ALA A 103 2.34 -2.97 3.52
C ALA A 103 2.23 -1.45 3.47
N MET A 104 1.77 -0.85 4.56
CA MET A 104 1.54 0.59 4.61
C MET A 104 2.71 1.29 5.30
N ALA A 105 3.25 2.30 4.63
CA ALA A 105 4.25 3.18 5.20
C ALA A 105 3.63 4.08 6.27
N ARG A 106 4.43 4.52 7.22
CA ARG A 106 4.01 5.40 8.30
C ARG A 106 5.19 6.22 8.80
N SER A 107 4.90 7.27 9.57
CA SER A 107 5.92 8.01 10.30
C SER A 107 6.31 7.23 11.57
N SER A 108 7.00 7.88 12.51
CA SER A 108 7.33 7.26 13.80
C SER A 108 6.09 6.94 14.64
N ASP A 109 4.97 7.64 14.42
CA ASP A 109 3.69 7.32 15.06
C ASP A 109 3.09 6.08 14.41
N PRO A 110 2.85 4.98 15.14
CA PRO A 110 2.28 3.76 14.58
C PRO A 110 0.91 3.95 13.93
N ASP A 111 0.16 4.96 14.35
CA ASP A 111 -1.19 5.23 13.86
C ASP A 111 -1.21 6.37 12.82
N SER A 112 -0.08 6.61 12.15
CA SER A 112 0.05 7.67 11.15
C SER A 112 -0.07 7.20 9.70
N ALA A 113 -0.37 5.94 9.46
CA ALA A 113 -0.54 5.41 8.11
C ALA A 113 -1.66 6.15 7.37
N GLY A 114 -1.46 6.40 6.08
CA GLY A 114 -2.44 7.09 5.24
C GLY A 114 -2.58 6.43 3.88
N SER A 115 -1.88 6.95 2.88
CA SER A 115 -1.97 6.44 1.51
C SER A 115 -0.66 5.86 0.99
N GLN A 116 0.47 6.13 1.63
CA GLN A 116 1.75 5.65 1.15
C GLN A 116 1.93 4.18 1.49
N PHE A 117 2.19 3.38 0.47
CA PHE A 117 2.39 1.94 0.60
C PHE A 117 3.76 1.56 0.06
N TYR A 118 4.21 0.36 0.40
CA TYR A 118 5.41 -0.19 -0.20
C TYR A 118 5.21 -1.67 -0.55
N ILE A 119 5.95 -2.10 -1.56
CA ILE A 119 6.03 -3.49 -1.97
C ILE A 119 7.46 -3.95 -1.72
N CYS A 120 7.62 -5.03 -0.96
CA CYS A 120 8.94 -5.56 -0.67
C CYS A 120 9.57 -6.18 -1.91
N LEU A 121 10.81 -5.79 -2.21
CA LEU A 121 11.58 -6.35 -3.32
C LEU A 121 12.24 -7.67 -2.94
N GLU A 122 12.54 -7.84 -1.66
CA GLU A 122 13.08 -9.06 -1.05
C GLU A 122 12.49 -9.20 0.35
N PRO A 123 12.59 -10.37 1.00
CA PRO A 123 12.08 -10.53 2.37
C PRO A 123 12.72 -9.51 3.33
N GLN A 124 11.91 -8.93 4.20
CA GLN A 124 12.32 -7.91 5.17
C GLN A 124 11.86 -8.30 6.57
N PRO A 125 12.47 -9.30 7.19
CA PRO A 125 12.03 -9.77 8.51
C PRO A 125 12.13 -8.72 9.62
N SER A 126 13.01 -7.73 9.46
CA SER A 126 13.14 -6.65 10.44
C SER A 126 11.89 -5.76 10.51
N LEU A 127 11.03 -5.78 9.51
CA LEU A 127 9.80 -5.00 9.47
C LEU A 127 8.60 -5.75 10.05
N ASP A 128 8.73 -7.07 10.25
CA ASP A 128 7.62 -7.90 10.73
C ASP A 128 7.12 -7.41 12.11
N GLY A 129 5.79 -7.29 12.21
CA GLY A 129 5.15 -6.83 13.45
C GLY A 129 5.23 -5.33 13.71
N ASN A 130 5.93 -4.56 12.88
CA ASN A 130 6.12 -3.12 13.07
C ASN A 130 5.40 -2.27 12.03
N TYR A 131 4.87 -2.88 10.98
CA TYR A 131 4.10 -2.23 9.93
C TYR A 131 2.89 -3.10 9.61
N THR A 132 1.85 -2.48 9.08
CA THR A 132 0.63 -3.22 8.72
C THR A 132 0.78 -3.86 7.34
N VAL A 133 0.93 -5.17 7.31
CA VAL A 133 0.87 -5.97 6.08
C VAL A 133 -0.60 -6.12 5.69
N PHE A 134 -0.95 -5.77 4.46
CA PHE A 134 -2.34 -5.86 4.01
C PHE A 134 -2.55 -6.47 2.63
N GLY A 135 -1.50 -6.98 2.00
CA GLY A 135 -1.62 -7.65 0.72
C GLY A 135 -0.35 -8.32 0.24
N GLN A 136 -0.43 -8.94 -0.94
CA GLN A 136 0.66 -9.68 -1.55
C GLN A 136 0.52 -9.65 -3.07
N VAL A 137 1.63 -9.46 -3.77
CA VAL A 137 1.68 -9.61 -5.22
C VAL A 137 1.44 -11.07 -5.59
N THR A 138 0.49 -11.29 -6.49
CA THR A 138 0.14 -12.63 -7.01
C THR A 138 0.58 -12.83 -8.45
N SER A 139 0.80 -11.75 -9.20
CA SER A 139 1.22 -11.79 -10.60
C SER A 139 1.96 -10.50 -10.95
N GLY A 140 2.94 -10.60 -11.83
CA GLY A 140 3.66 -9.42 -12.32
C GLY A 140 4.77 -8.92 -11.42
N PHE A 141 5.30 -9.74 -10.53
CA PHE A 141 6.38 -9.31 -9.63
C PHE A 141 7.63 -8.85 -10.40
N GLU A 142 7.89 -9.42 -11.57
CA GLU A 142 8.99 -8.98 -12.43
C GLU A 142 8.88 -7.50 -12.83
N HIS A 143 7.66 -6.97 -12.89
CA HIS A 143 7.43 -5.55 -13.16
C HIS A 143 7.75 -4.70 -11.92
N VAL A 144 7.46 -5.22 -10.72
CA VAL A 144 7.82 -4.54 -9.47
C VAL A 144 9.33 -4.39 -9.37
N GLN A 145 10.08 -5.43 -9.73
CA GLN A 145 11.53 -5.42 -9.67
C GLN A 145 12.18 -4.40 -10.62
N LYS A 146 11.44 -3.94 -11.63
CA LYS A 146 11.91 -2.96 -12.61
C LYS A 146 11.52 -1.52 -12.26
N ILE A 147 10.72 -1.31 -11.22
CA ILE A 147 10.30 0.04 -10.81
C ILE A 147 11.53 0.86 -10.44
N LYS A 148 11.59 2.09 -10.96
CA LYS A 148 12.63 3.07 -10.64
C LYS A 148 12.02 4.26 -9.93
N LYS A 149 12.84 4.97 -9.19
CA LYS A 149 12.41 6.19 -8.50
C LYS A 149 11.68 7.12 -9.47
N ASP A 150 10.54 7.61 -9.01
CA ASP A 150 9.65 8.53 -9.74
C ASP A 150 8.89 7.90 -10.92
N ASP A 151 8.95 6.59 -11.08
CA ASP A 151 8.06 5.89 -12.00
C ASP A 151 6.61 6.12 -11.56
N LYS A 152 5.72 6.32 -12.54
CA LYS A 152 4.32 6.63 -12.25
C LYS A 152 3.43 5.41 -12.28
N ILE A 153 2.43 5.45 -11.41
CA ILE A 153 1.27 4.56 -11.45
C ILE A 153 0.33 5.13 -12.50
N ALA A 154 0.05 4.37 -13.57
CA ALA A 154 -0.95 4.79 -14.55
C ALA A 154 -2.34 4.70 -13.94
N LYS A 155 -2.66 3.56 -13.32
CA LYS A 155 -3.96 3.34 -12.69
C LYS A 155 -3.89 2.16 -11.72
N ILE A 156 -4.66 2.25 -10.64
CA ILE A 156 -4.97 1.09 -9.78
C ILE A 156 -6.47 0.81 -9.91
N THR A 157 -6.81 -0.46 -10.08
CA THR A 157 -8.20 -0.90 -10.27
C THR A 157 -8.52 -2.04 -9.32
N VAL A 158 -9.72 -2.01 -8.74
CA VAL A 158 -10.24 -3.17 -8.00
C VAL A 158 -10.79 -4.16 -9.02
N ILE A 159 -10.17 -5.35 -9.10
CA ILE A 159 -10.56 -6.39 -10.04
C ILE A 159 -11.78 -7.16 -9.51
N SER A 160 -11.73 -7.48 -8.22
CA SER A 160 -12.80 -8.23 -7.55
C SER A 160 -12.76 -7.96 -6.05
N ARG A 161 -13.83 -8.30 -5.37
CA ARG A 161 -13.95 -8.09 -3.92
C ARG A 161 -14.11 -9.39 -3.15
#